data_2ed6fe47b3fd963a873af40c732da9af
#
_entry.id   2ed6fe47b3fd963a873af40c732da9af
#
_cell.length_a   1.000
_cell.length_b   1.000
_cell.length_c   1.000
_cell.angle_alpha   90.00
_cell.angle_beta   90.00
_cell.angle_gamma   90.00
#
_symmetry.space_group_name_H-M   'P 1'
#
loop_
_entity.id
_entity.type
_entity.pdbx_description
1 polymer ?
#
loop_
_entity_poly.entity_id
_entity_poly.type
_entity_poly.pdbx_seq_one_letter_code
_entity_poly.pdbx_strand_id
1 'polypeptide(L)'
;MNSDTNPIFALALTFAVMSLFAVGGANSAIPEMHRVAVDVRHWLTDRQFADVYAISQLSPGPNVLIVTLIGYSVAGVAGAVVATIAMCLPTAVLAFFVSRFLARSSHARWPGIIQAALVPLSIGLMGASGFVLARTSDRTVAAVLVTVGAAVLASVTKLNPGWMLLAGGVLGFAGLIG
;
A
#
# COMPACT_ATOMS: atom_id res chain seq x y z
N MET A 1 -27.62 -3.63 0.08
CA MET A 1 -26.99 -3.15 -1.18
C MET A 1 -27.55 -1.76 -1.46
N ASN A 2 -26.93 -0.69 -0.91
CA ASN A 2 -27.39 0.67 -1.18
C ASN A 2 -26.78 1.12 -2.51
N SER A 3 -27.61 1.07 -3.55
CA SER A 3 -27.30 1.43 -4.94
C SER A 3 -27.18 2.94 -5.20
N ASP A 4 -27.22 3.78 -4.18
CA ASP A 4 -27.37 5.23 -4.33
C ASP A 4 -26.11 6.05 -4.04
N THR A 5 -24.98 5.43 -3.75
CA THR A 5 -23.74 6.18 -3.53
C THR A 5 -22.93 6.20 -4.81
N ASN A 6 -22.80 7.38 -5.44
CA ASN A 6 -21.92 7.60 -6.58
C ASN A 6 -20.55 6.94 -6.31
N PRO A 7 -20.06 6.04 -7.18
CA PRO A 7 -18.81 5.31 -6.96
C PRO A 7 -17.63 6.23 -6.69
N ILE A 8 -17.62 7.42 -7.28
CA ILE A 8 -16.61 8.45 -7.06
C ILE A 8 -16.64 8.97 -5.62
N PHE A 9 -17.84 9.20 -5.06
CA PHE A 9 -17.98 9.63 -3.67
C PHE A 9 -17.55 8.55 -2.69
N ALA A 10 -17.90 7.29 -2.98
CA ALA A 10 -17.46 6.15 -2.18
C ALA A 10 -15.94 6.00 -2.18
N LEU A 11 -15.28 6.17 -3.34
CA LEU A 11 -13.83 6.20 -3.47
C LEU A 11 -13.22 7.34 -2.64
N ALA A 12 -13.73 8.56 -2.80
CA ALA A 12 -13.24 9.74 -2.10
C ALA A 12 -13.29 9.56 -0.58
N LEU A 13 -14.45 9.13 -0.06
CA LEU A 13 -14.62 8.93 1.39
C LEU A 13 -13.71 7.82 1.92
N THR A 14 -13.65 6.68 1.22
CA THR A 14 -12.84 5.55 1.63
C THR A 14 -11.36 5.91 1.72
N PHE A 15 -10.80 6.52 0.66
CA PHE A 15 -9.38 6.87 0.64
C PHE A 15 -9.04 8.07 1.51
N ALA A 16 -9.96 9.01 1.72
CA ALA A 16 -9.76 10.11 2.68
C ALA A 16 -9.66 9.59 4.12
N VAL A 17 -10.50 8.64 4.51
CA VAL A 17 -10.42 8.00 5.82
C VAL A 17 -9.14 7.18 5.94
N MET A 18 -8.80 6.36 4.94
CA MET A 18 -7.56 5.59 4.94
C MET A 18 -6.32 6.46 5.02
N SER A 19 -6.32 7.64 4.39
CA SER A 19 -5.24 8.62 4.44
C SER A 19 -4.84 8.98 5.88
N LEU A 20 -5.80 9.12 6.77
CA LEU A 20 -5.56 9.47 8.17
C LEU A 20 -4.97 8.32 9.00
N PHE A 21 -5.24 7.08 8.60
CA PHE A 21 -4.76 5.88 9.28
C PHE A 21 -3.50 5.26 8.64
N ALA A 22 -3.06 5.74 7.48
CA ALA A 22 -1.89 5.25 6.77
C ALA A 22 -0.55 5.68 7.42
N VAL A 23 -0.41 5.39 8.71
CA VAL A 23 0.83 5.66 9.45
C VAL A 23 1.93 4.73 8.93
N GLY A 24 2.99 5.32 8.37
CA GLY A 24 4.05 4.55 7.70
C GLY A 24 3.95 4.51 6.16
N GLY A 25 2.99 5.24 5.61
CA GLY A 25 2.80 5.40 4.15
C GLY A 25 1.78 4.44 3.55
N ALA A 26 1.59 4.51 2.23
CA ALA A 26 0.58 3.72 1.52
C ALA A 26 0.78 2.19 1.69
N ASN A 27 2.03 1.73 1.83
CA ASN A 27 2.32 0.31 2.01
C ASN A 27 1.77 -0.26 3.32
N SER A 28 1.70 0.54 4.39
CA SER A 28 1.11 0.10 5.66
C SER A 28 -0.41 -0.05 5.59
N ALA A 29 -1.06 0.60 4.64
CA ALA A 29 -2.50 0.54 4.42
C ALA A 29 -2.93 -0.55 3.43
N ILE A 30 -2.00 -1.30 2.82
CA ILE A 30 -2.29 -2.35 1.82
C ILE A 30 -3.29 -3.40 2.34
N PRO A 31 -3.16 -3.95 3.56
CA PRO A 31 -4.12 -4.92 4.07
C PRO A 31 -5.53 -4.34 4.15
N GLU A 32 -5.67 -3.10 4.55
CA GLU A 32 -6.95 -2.43 4.64
C GLU A 32 -7.49 -2.07 3.26
N MET A 33 -6.62 -1.66 2.32
CA MET A 33 -7.01 -1.44 0.92
C MET A 33 -7.55 -2.72 0.29
N HIS A 34 -6.89 -3.87 0.53
CA HIS A 34 -7.36 -5.17 0.06
C HIS A 34 -8.73 -5.48 0.66
N ARG A 35 -8.85 -5.43 1.99
CA ARG A 35 -10.11 -5.72 2.69
C ARG A 35 -11.26 -4.86 2.14
N VAL A 36 -11.03 -3.56 1.97
CA VAL A 36 -12.11 -2.67 1.52
C VAL A 36 -12.41 -2.85 0.04
N ALA A 37 -11.40 -2.97 -0.82
CA ALA A 37 -11.60 -3.09 -2.26
C ALA A 37 -12.16 -4.45 -2.68
N VAL A 38 -11.79 -5.53 -1.98
CA VAL A 38 -12.18 -6.90 -2.34
C VAL A 38 -13.34 -7.38 -1.49
N ASP A 39 -13.21 -7.37 -0.16
CA ASP A 39 -14.17 -8.03 0.74
C ASP A 39 -15.40 -7.16 1.05
N VAL A 40 -15.23 -5.84 1.17
CA VAL A 40 -16.32 -4.94 1.60
C VAL A 40 -17.05 -4.31 0.44
N ARG A 41 -16.32 -3.75 -0.50
CA ARG A 41 -16.89 -3.00 -1.63
C ARG A 41 -17.02 -3.83 -2.90
N HIS A 42 -16.30 -4.94 -3.00
CA HIS A 42 -16.27 -5.81 -4.19
C HIS A 42 -15.94 -5.03 -5.47
N TRP A 43 -15.04 -4.04 -5.37
CA TRP A 43 -14.56 -3.26 -6.49
C TRP A 43 -13.60 -4.07 -7.37
N LEU A 44 -12.84 -4.95 -6.74
CA LEU A 44 -11.85 -5.81 -7.37
C LEU A 44 -11.99 -7.25 -6.86
N THR A 45 -11.52 -8.19 -7.64
CA THR A 45 -11.24 -9.55 -7.16
C THR A 45 -9.84 -9.63 -6.57
N ASP A 46 -9.53 -10.67 -5.78
CA ASP A 46 -8.18 -10.92 -5.25
C ASP A 46 -7.11 -10.84 -6.33
N ARG A 47 -7.37 -11.48 -7.48
CA ARG A 47 -6.45 -11.50 -8.62
C ARG A 47 -6.23 -10.10 -9.19
N GLN A 48 -7.30 -9.35 -9.41
CA GLN A 48 -7.20 -7.97 -9.91
C GLN A 48 -6.46 -7.07 -8.92
N PHE A 49 -6.67 -7.25 -7.62
CA PHE A 49 -5.94 -6.50 -6.61
C PHE A 49 -4.44 -6.82 -6.65
N ALA A 50 -4.07 -8.11 -6.77
CA ALA A 50 -2.69 -8.53 -6.90
C ALA A 50 -2.03 -7.95 -8.18
N ASP A 51 -2.74 -7.95 -9.30
CA ASP A 51 -2.25 -7.37 -10.56
C ASP A 51 -2.02 -5.85 -10.43
N VAL A 52 -2.98 -5.12 -9.86
CA VAL A 52 -2.88 -3.68 -9.59
C VAL A 52 -1.72 -3.37 -8.65
N TYR A 53 -1.54 -4.17 -7.61
CA TYR A 53 -0.42 -4.04 -6.68
C TYR A 53 0.92 -4.26 -7.40
N ALA A 54 1.05 -5.33 -8.19
CA ALA A 54 2.27 -5.63 -8.94
C ALA A 54 2.63 -4.50 -9.92
N ILE A 55 1.64 -3.97 -10.66
CA ILE A 55 1.85 -2.84 -11.58
C ILE A 55 2.31 -1.59 -10.80
N SER A 56 1.72 -1.31 -9.63
CA SER A 56 2.11 -0.18 -8.80
C SER A 56 3.56 -0.27 -8.30
N GLN A 57 4.06 -1.47 -8.05
CA GLN A 57 5.44 -1.70 -7.60
C GLN A 57 6.46 -1.65 -8.74
N LEU A 58 6.07 -2.00 -9.95
CA LEU A 58 6.93 -1.92 -11.13
C LEU A 58 7.06 -0.49 -11.66
N SER A 59 6.09 0.36 -11.39
CA SER A 59 6.10 1.74 -11.88
C SER A 59 6.99 2.63 -11.00
N PRO A 60 7.96 3.36 -11.59
CA PRO A 60 8.75 4.33 -10.84
C PRO A 60 7.86 5.49 -10.39
N GLY A 61 7.60 5.57 -9.08
CA GLY A 61 6.74 6.62 -8.54
C GLY A 61 6.43 6.44 -7.05
N PRO A 62 5.60 7.31 -6.51
CA PRO A 62 5.20 7.21 -5.11
C PRO A 62 4.31 5.99 -4.89
N ASN A 63 4.42 5.33 -3.73
CA ASN A 63 3.64 4.15 -3.36
C ASN A 63 2.11 4.35 -3.39
N VAL A 64 1.65 5.59 -3.56
CA VAL A 64 0.23 5.96 -3.74
C VAL A 64 -0.32 5.50 -5.10
N LEU A 65 0.52 5.09 -6.05
CA LEU A 65 0.07 4.60 -7.36
C LEU A 65 -0.94 3.45 -7.28
N ILE A 66 -0.86 2.60 -6.26
CA ILE A 66 -1.87 1.55 -6.04
C ILE A 66 -3.28 2.15 -5.89
N VAL A 67 -3.42 3.24 -5.14
CA VAL A 67 -4.70 3.94 -4.95
C VAL A 67 -5.23 4.51 -6.26
N THR A 68 -4.34 5.09 -7.06
CA THR A 68 -4.65 5.60 -8.40
C THR A 68 -5.20 4.50 -9.30
N LEU A 69 -4.56 3.34 -9.30
CA LEU A 69 -4.96 2.18 -10.12
C LEU A 69 -6.28 1.56 -9.63
N ILE A 70 -6.50 1.45 -8.33
CA ILE A 70 -7.79 1.02 -7.76
C ILE A 70 -8.89 1.99 -8.20
N GLY A 71 -8.66 3.31 -8.06
CA GLY A 71 -9.61 4.34 -8.50
C GLY A 71 -9.90 4.27 -9.99
N TYR A 72 -8.88 4.02 -10.81
CA TYR A 72 -9.03 3.83 -12.25
C TYR A 72 -9.89 2.60 -12.59
N SER A 73 -9.69 1.51 -11.90
CA SER A 73 -10.46 0.27 -12.12
C SER A 73 -11.95 0.43 -11.77
N VAL A 74 -12.29 1.34 -10.86
CA VAL A 74 -13.67 1.58 -10.40
C VAL A 74 -14.41 2.60 -11.26
N ALA A 75 -13.78 3.71 -11.60
CA ALA A 75 -14.43 4.85 -12.25
C ALA A 75 -13.53 5.54 -13.31
N GLY A 76 -12.60 4.80 -13.92
CA GLY A 76 -11.72 5.31 -14.96
C GLY A 76 -10.84 6.48 -14.49
N VAL A 77 -10.50 7.39 -15.39
CA VAL A 77 -9.61 8.53 -15.10
C VAL A 77 -10.14 9.40 -13.96
N ALA A 78 -11.45 9.64 -13.90
CA ALA A 78 -12.05 10.44 -12.83
C ALA A 78 -11.85 9.75 -11.47
N GLY A 79 -12.06 8.43 -11.39
CA GLY A 79 -11.81 7.64 -10.18
C GLY A 79 -10.35 7.67 -9.75
N ALA A 80 -9.42 7.56 -10.71
CA ALA A 80 -7.98 7.64 -10.43
C ALA A 80 -7.59 8.98 -9.78
N VAL A 81 -8.04 10.09 -10.35
CA VAL A 81 -7.73 11.44 -9.84
C VAL A 81 -8.35 11.66 -8.47
N VAL A 82 -9.62 11.31 -8.29
CA VAL A 82 -10.33 11.49 -7.02
C VAL A 82 -9.73 10.64 -5.92
N ALA A 83 -9.42 9.37 -6.18
CA ALA A 83 -8.81 8.48 -5.20
C ALA A 83 -7.42 8.99 -4.77
N THR A 84 -6.61 9.44 -5.71
CA THR A 84 -5.27 9.99 -5.43
C THR A 84 -5.35 11.26 -4.58
N ILE A 85 -6.22 12.20 -4.96
CA ILE A 85 -6.41 13.44 -4.20
C ILE A 85 -6.94 13.11 -2.79
N ALA A 86 -7.93 12.23 -2.69
CA ALA A 86 -8.51 11.84 -1.41
C ALA A 86 -7.50 11.15 -0.49
N MET A 87 -6.55 10.39 -1.05
CA MET A 87 -5.49 9.75 -0.26
C MET A 87 -4.39 10.72 0.16
N CYS A 88 -4.05 11.72 -0.66
CA CYS A 88 -2.94 12.63 -0.38
C CYS A 88 -3.36 13.88 0.39
N LEU A 89 -4.56 14.44 0.11
CA LEU A 89 -4.96 15.75 0.63
C LEU A 89 -5.10 15.79 2.15
N PRO A 90 -5.80 14.84 2.83
CA PRO A 90 -5.98 14.90 4.29
C PRO A 90 -4.65 14.84 5.03
N THR A 91 -3.76 13.94 4.66
CA THR A 91 -2.43 13.82 5.27
C THR A 91 -1.53 15.02 4.97
N ALA A 92 -1.59 15.58 3.77
CA ALA A 92 -0.84 16.80 3.42
C ALA A 92 -1.29 18.00 4.27
N VAL A 93 -2.61 18.18 4.42
CA VAL A 93 -3.18 19.23 5.27
C VAL A 93 -2.79 19.02 6.74
N LEU A 94 -2.93 17.79 7.25
CA LEU A 94 -2.53 17.45 8.61
C LEU A 94 -1.03 17.72 8.83
N ALA A 95 -0.17 17.25 7.92
CA ALA A 95 1.28 17.45 8.00
C ALA A 95 1.65 18.94 7.98
N PHE A 96 0.97 19.75 7.16
CA PHE A 96 1.18 21.19 7.12
C PHE A 96 0.85 21.85 8.47
N PHE A 97 -0.29 21.55 9.07
CA PHE A 97 -0.67 22.12 10.36
C PHE A 97 0.24 21.63 11.49
N VAL A 98 0.54 20.34 11.53
CA VAL A 98 1.45 19.75 12.52
C VAL A 98 2.84 20.37 12.42
N SER A 99 3.41 20.46 11.22
CA SER A 99 4.75 21.04 11.01
C SER A 99 4.78 22.52 11.44
N ARG A 100 3.75 23.29 11.11
CA ARG A 100 3.62 24.69 11.52
C ARG A 100 3.49 24.85 13.04
N PHE A 101 2.74 23.97 13.69
CA PHE A 101 2.59 23.96 15.15
C PHE A 101 3.91 23.60 15.85
N LEU A 102 4.61 22.56 15.34
CA LEU A 102 5.90 22.13 15.87
C LEU A 102 6.99 23.18 15.67
N ALA A 103 7.03 23.86 14.53
CA ALA A 103 7.98 24.94 14.25
C ALA A 103 7.86 26.12 15.23
N ARG A 104 6.66 26.35 15.76
CA ARG A 104 6.43 27.37 16.81
C ARG A 104 6.89 26.92 18.22
N SER A 105 7.03 25.61 18.43
CA SER A 105 7.37 25.01 19.73
C SER A 105 8.82 24.47 19.71
N SER A 106 9.79 25.26 19.27
CA SER A 106 11.18 24.86 19.04
C SER A 106 11.92 24.28 20.26
N HIS A 107 11.38 24.35 21.47
CA HIS A 107 11.94 23.79 22.69
C HIS A 107 11.18 22.55 23.24
N ALA A 108 10.16 22.07 22.55
CA ALA A 108 9.39 20.92 23.01
C ALA A 108 10.06 19.59 22.64
N ARG A 109 10.23 18.69 23.61
CA ARG A 109 10.76 17.32 23.41
C ARG A 109 9.73 16.37 22.76
N TRP A 110 8.49 16.79 22.62
CA TRP A 110 7.36 16.00 22.13
C TRP A 110 7.52 15.46 20.70
N PRO A 111 8.07 16.22 19.71
CA PRO A 111 8.21 15.72 18.34
C PRO A 111 9.08 14.46 18.26
N GLY A 112 10.18 14.42 19.02
CA GLY A 112 11.07 13.26 19.07
C GLY A 112 10.41 12.04 19.72
N ILE A 113 9.60 12.24 20.76
CA ILE A 113 8.86 11.16 21.44
C ILE A 113 7.80 10.57 20.50
N ILE A 114 7.04 11.41 19.81
CA ILE A 114 6.02 10.97 18.84
C ILE A 114 6.69 10.20 17.70
N GLN A 115 7.76 10.72 17.13
CA GLN A 115 8.50 10.05 16.07
C GLN A 115 9.04 8.69 16.52
N ALA A 116 9.64 8.62 17.71
CA ALA A 116 10.16 7.37 18.28
C ALA A 116 9.05 6.34 18.52
N ALA A 117 7.84 6.77 18.87
CA ALA A 117 6.69 5.88 19.05
C ALA A 117 6.08 5.40 17.72
N LEU A 118 6.15 6.21 16.66
CA LEU A 118 5.59 5.87 15.34
C LEU A 118 6.47 4.89 14.53
N VAL A 119 7.80 4.87 14.78
CA VAL A 119 8.72 3.98 14.07
C VAL A 119 8.37 2.49 14.26
N PRO A 120 8.24 1.95 15.49
CA PRO A 120 7.90 0.53 15.66
C PRO A 120 6.52 0.19 15.11
N LEU A 121 5.55 1.10 15.19
CA LEU A 121 4.24 0.92 14.59
C LEU A 121 4.34 0.79 13.06
N SER A 122 5.11 1.65 12.40
CA SER A 122 5.32 1.58 10.96
C SER A 122 6.01 0.28 10.54
N ILE A 123 7.01 -0.19 11.29
CA ILE A 123 7.68 -1.47 11.03
C ILE A 123 6.69 -2.64 11.17
N GLY A 124 5.86 -2.63 12.21
CA GLY A 124 4.83 -3.65 12.42
C GLY A 124 3.81 -3.70 11.29
N LEU A 125 3.33 -2.53 10.83
CA LEU A 125 2.40 -2.44 9.71
C LEU A 125 3.02 -2.88 8.37
N MET A 126 4.30 -2.55 8.12
CA MET A 126 5.01 -3.06 6.94
C MET A 126 5.16 -4.59 6.99
N GLY A 127 5.48 -5.15 8.16
CA GLY A 127 5.53 -6.60 8.36
C GLY A 127 4.18 -7.28 8.13
N ALA A 128 3.10 -6.70 8.65
CA ALA A 128 1.73 -7.17 8.41
C ALA A 128 1.36 -7.13 6.93
N SER A 129 1.74 -6.07 6.21
CA SER A 129 1.52 -5.95 4.77
C SER A 129 2.23 -7.06 3.99
N GLY A 130 3.51 -7.31 4.32
CA GLY A 130 4.28 -8.41 3.72
C GLY A 130 3.63 -9.77 3.99
N PHE A 131 3.14 -10.00 5.20
CA PHE A 131 2.46 -11.25 5.57
C PHE A 131 1.14 -11.44 4.82
N VAL A 132 0.31 -10.40 4.69
CA VAL A 132 -0.94 -10.46 3.92
C VAL A 132 -0.66 -10.74 2.45
N LEU A 133 0.32 -10.05 1.86
CA LEU A 133 0.70 -10.30 0.46
C LEU A 133 1.23 -11.71 0.23
N ALA A 134 2.06 -12.22 1.13
CA ALA A 134 2.52 -13.60 1.07
C ALA A 134 1.35 -14.59 1.10
N ARG A 135 0.39 -14.42 2.01
CA ARG A 135 -0.80 -15.29 2.09
C ARG A 135 -1.70 -15.23 0.86
N THR A 136 -1.80 -14.10 0.20
CA THR A 136 -2.63 -13.94 -1.01
C THR A 136 -1.93 -14.45 -2.27
N SER A 137 -0.61 -14.37 -2.34
CA SER A 137 0.19 -14.77 -3.51
C SER A 137 0.69 -16.20 -3.43
N ASP A 138 1.05 -16.69 -2.24
CA ASP A 138 1.70 -17.99 -2.04
C ASP A 138 0.67 -19.12 -1.92
N ARG A 139 0.12 -19.55 -3.05
CA ARG A 139 -0.85 -20.68 -3.12
C ARG A 139 -0.18 -22.05 -3.28
N THR A 140 1.12 -22.09 -3.60
CA THR A 140 1.90 -23.31 -3.80
C THR A 140 3.10 -23.35 -2.86
N VAL A 141 3.56 -24.56 -2.52
CA VAL A 141 4.76 -24.74 -1.69
C VAL A 141 6.00 -24.11 -2.37
N ALA A 142 6.06 -24.16 -3.70
CA ALA A 142 7.12 -23.52 -4.47
C ALA A 142 7.12 -22.00 -4.30
N ALA A 143 5.95 -21.35 -4.34
CA ALA A 143 5.81 -19.92 -4.12
C ALA A 143 6.28 -19.52 -2.71
N VAL A 144 5.89 -20.27 -1.67
CA VAL A 144 6.35 -20.05 -0.30
C VAL A 144 7.87 -20.14 -0.19
N LEU A 145 8.49 -21.15 -0.81
CA LEU A 145 9.94 -21.31 -0.78
C LEU A 145 10.66 -20.15 -1.48
N VAL A 146 10.12 -19.65 -2.58
CA VAL A 146 10.68 -18.48 -3.29
C VAL A 146 10.53 -17.22 -2.44
N THR A 147 9.37 -17.00 -1.82
CA THR A 147 9.13 -15.84 -0.94
C THR A 147 10.07 -15.85 0.27
N VAL A 148 10.20 -16.99 0.95
CA VAL A 148 11.13 -17.15 2.09
C VAL A 148 12.58 -16.99 1.63
N GLY A 149 12.96 -17.61 0.52
CA GLY A 149 14.31 -17.50 -0.05
C GLY A 149 14.65 -16.05 -0.41
N ALA A 150 13.73 -15.33 -1.05
CA ALA A 150 13.89 -13.93 -1.37
C ALA A 150 14.02 -13.05 -0.12
N ALA A 151 13.21 -13.30 0.92
CA ALA A 151 13.28 -12.56 2.18
C ALA A 151 14.62 -12.78 2.89
N VAL A 152 15.10 -14.02 2.96
CA VAL A 152 16.41 -14.35 3.53
C VAL A 152 17.53 -13.70 2.70
N LEU A 153 17.48 -13.80 1.38
CA LEU A 153 18.48 -13.20 0.50
C LEU A 153 18.53 -11.69 0.64
N ALA A 154 17.38 -11.03 0.72
CA ALA A 154 17.27 -9.59 0.96
C ALA A 154 17.83 -9.16 2.33
N SER A 155 17.70 -10.01 3.35
CA SER A 155 18.20 -9.69 4.69
C SER A 155 19.72 -9.85 4.83
N VAL A 156 20.32 -10.77 4.08
CA VAL A 156 21.75 -11.12 4.19
C VAL A 156 22.60 -10.40 3.14
N THR A 157 22.02 -10.05 1.99
CA THR A 157 22.74 -9.45 0.86
C THR A 157 22.27 -8.02 0.59
N LYS A 158 23.20 -7.18 0.15
CA LYS A 158 22.91 -5.81 -0.34
C LYS A 158 22.62 -5.80 -1.85
N LEU A 159 22.03 -6.87 -2.37
CA LEU A 159 21.69 -6.94 -3.79
C LEU A 159 20.61 -5.92 -4.13
N ASN A 160 20.71 -5.33 -5.32
CA ASN A 160 19.69 -4.40 -5.80
C ASN A 160 18.35 -5.16 -5.94
N PRO A 161 17.27 -4.68 -5.33
CA PRO A 161 15.95 -5.32 -5.41
C PRO A 161 15.46 -5.60 -6.84
N GLY A 162 15.94 -4.84 -7.83
CA GLY A 162 15.61 -5.04 -9.23
C GLY A 162 16.03 -6.42 -9.77
N TRP A 163 17.17 -6.96 -9.34
CA TRP A 163 17.59 -8.29 -9.72
C TRP A 163 16.72 -9.40 -9.12
N MET A 164 16.22 -9.17 -7.91
CA MET A 164 15.30 -10.10 -7.24
C MET A 164 13.95 -10.13 -7.95
N LEU A 165 13.44 -8.96 -8.38
CA LEU A 165 12.22 -8.84 -9.18
C LEU A 165 12.37 -9.52 -10.55
N LEU A 166 13.51 -9.34 -11.23
CA LEU A 166 13.79 -10.01 -12.49
C LEU A 166 13.83 -11.54 -12.33
N ALA A 167 14.53 -12.05 -11.31
CA ALA A 167 14.58 -13.48 -11.03
C ALA A 167 13.19 -14.05 -10.71
N GLY A 168 12.40 -13.38 -9.87
CA GLY A 168 11.03 -13.76 -9.56
C GLY A 168 10.12 -13.74 -10.80
N GLY A 169 10.26 -12.74 -11.66
CA GLY A 169 9.52 -12.63 -12.91
C GLY A 169 9.86 -13.77 -13.89
N VAL A 170 11.13 -14.12 -14.04
CA VAL A 170 11.56 -15.26 -14.88
C VAL A 170 11.03 -16.59 -14.34
N LEU A 171 11.08 -16.81 -13.03
CA LEU A 171 10.55 -18.02 -12.40
C LEU A 171 9.02 -18.12 -12.54
N GLY A 172 8.32 -16.98 -12.43
CA GLY A 172 6.87 -16.90 -12.67
C GLY A 172 6.51 -17.19 -14.12
N PHE A 173 7.26 -16.62 -15.07
CA PHE A 173 7.04 -16.87 -16.51
C PHE A 173 7.36 -18.32 -16.91
N ALA A 174 8.29 -18.96 -16.24
CA ALA A 174 8.62 -20.38 -16.44
C ALA A 174 7.56 -21.34 -15.85
N GLY A 175 6.48 -20.83 -15.24
CA GLY A 175 5.40 -21.62 -14.65
C GLY A 175 5.80 -22.40 -13.40
N LEU A 176 6.92 -22.06 -12.77
CA LEU A 176 7.43 -22.74 -11.56
C LEU A 176 6.72 -22.27 -10.27
N ILE A 177 5.98 -21.16 -10.32
CA ILE A 177 5.37 -20.49 -9.16
C ILE A 177 3.84 -20.37 -9.35
N GLY A 178 3.31 -20.73 -10.53
CA GLY A 178 1.87 -20.63 -10.86
C GLY A 178 1.06 -21.87 -10.51
#